data_86e04a7b67e7776154d73015893e8637
#
_entry.id   86e04a7b67e7776154d73015893e8637
#
_cell.length_a   1.000
_cell.length_b   1.000
_cell.length_c   1.000
_cell.angle_alpha   90.00
_cell.angle_beta   90.00
_cell.angle_gamma   90.00
#
_symmetry.space_group_name_H-M   'P 1'
#
loop_
_entity.id
_entity.type
_entity.pdbx_description
1 polymer ?
#
loop_
_entity_poly.entity_id
_entity_poly.type
_entity_poly.pdbx_seq_one_letter_code
_entity_poly.pdbx_strand_id
1 'polypeptide(L)'
;MVAGALAGIFCVALAAGQVTTIIIKAGSPQDLALQQISGEADAGKRIELYKDFVQKFASDPDATAYGEWQIAQTLAAQNQFAESLEWGDKALALEPHNLEIICTQAGNAQQLKQNAKVFEYAMAGGAAYGGIGRDPKPANVSDLQYEMANAEERRVNQPSNEYLQALAYNVIAAEPDARRRMGYIQKFNDAFPDSKYQDQVSEFAILTLQSLQDTSNAIAYGEAVLYQNPKNLPTLVLMAHAYAQSGKAGDWQKGINYAQQALAVAKADDPAADTSRKLSAGFAYGAMGSALIKQKREAAAVPELRHGISLLKENRAAAAPLQFELGRAYAILRRYEEAKPVLTEAASVPGPAQAAARDLLNKIVEARH
;
A
#
# COMPACT_ATOMS: atom_id res chain seq x y z
N MET A 1 -55.23 -28.93 5.15
CA MET A 1 -54.99 -28.32 3.84
C MET A 1 -54.69 -26.86 4.05
N VAL A 2 -53.44 -26.49 4.02
CA VAL A 2 -53.00 -25.09 4.02
C VAL A 2 -52.07 -24.96 2.83
N ALA A 3 -52.55 -24.27 1.81
CA ALA A 3 -51.82 -23.96 0.60
C ALA A 3 -50.84 -22.84 0.90
N GLY A 4 -49.56 -23.15 0.94
CA GLY A 4 -48.48 -22.13 1.00
C GLY A 4 -48.24 -21.57 -0.39
N ALA A 5 -48.54 -20.30 -0.58
CA ALA A 5 -48.17 -19.52 -1.74
C ALA A 5 -46.66 -19.30 -1.72
N LEU A 6 -45.90 -19.97 -2.59
CA LEU A 6 -44.55 -19.63 -2.94
C LEU A 6 -44.58 -18.33 -3.76
N ALA A 7 -44.29 -17.22 -3.10
CA ALA A 7 -43.97 -15.97 -3.77
C ALA A 7 -42.62 -16.14 -4.48
N GLY A 8 -42.65 -16.38 -5.78
CA GLY A 8 -41.46 -16.35 -6.64
C GLY A 8 -40.92 -14.93 -6.64
N ILE A 9 -39.79 -14.72 -5.97
CA ILE A 9 -38.97 -13.50 -6.13
C ILE A 9 -38.39 -13.60 -7.53
N PHE A 10 -38.99 -12.90 -8.48
CA PHE A 10 -38.37 -12.60 -9.77
C PHE A 10 -37.18 -11.68 -9.47
N CYS A 11 -36.01 -12.24 -9.29
CA CYS A 11 -34.76 -11.50 -9.48
C CYS A 11 -34.71 -11.13 -10.97
N VAL A 12 -35.12 -9.93 -11.30
CA VAL A 12 -34.76 -9.32 -12.58
C VAL A 12 -33.25 -9.08 -12.46
N ALA A 13 -32.46 -9.95 -13.07
CA ALA A 13 -31.04 -9.72 -13.23
C ALA A 13 -30.89 -8.41 -14.02
N LEU A 14 -30.44 -7.39 -13.35
CA LEU A 14 -30.02 -6.13 -13.95
C LEU A 14 -28.75 -6.43 -14.76
N ALA A 15 -28.89 -6.69 -16.04
CA ALA A 15 -27.78 -6.85 -16.97
C ALA A 15 -27.16 -5.47 -17.29
N ALA A 16 -26.61 -4.81 -16.28
CA ALA A 16 -25.82 -3.61 -16.45
C ALA A 16 -24.66 -3.73 -15.47
N GLY A 17 -23.50 -4.13 -15.98
CA GLY A 17 -22.23 -3.95 -15.29
C GLY A 17 -21.99 -4.83 -14.04
N GLN A 18 -22.44 -6.10 -14.02
CA GLN A 18 -22.02 -6.99 -12.95
C GLN A 18 -20.54 -7.35 -13.12
N VAL A 19 -19.70 -6.88 -12.19
CA VAL A 19 -18.24 -7.09 -12.23
C VAL A 19 -17.78 -8.50 -11.82
N THR A 20 -18.69 -9.43 -11.55
CA THR A 20 -18.33 -10.78 -11.07
C THR A 20 -19.06 -11.93 -11.72
N THR A 21 -20.12 -11.69 -12.47
CA THR A 21 -20.97 -12.80 -12.93
C THR A 21 -21.09 -12.85 -14.43
N ILE A 22 -20.55 -13.89 -15.04
CA ILE A 22 -20.83 -14.24 -16.43
C ILE A 22 -22.20 -14.92 -16.47
N ILE A 23 -23.16 -14.32 -17.18
CA ILE A 23 -24.54 -14.80 -17.19
C ILE A 23 -24.76 -15.79 -18.35
N ILE A 24 -24.94 -17.05 -18.01
CA ILE A 24 -25.37 -18.06 -18.96
C ILE A 24 -26.89 -18.30 -18.78
N LYS A 25 -27.65 -18.10 -19.86
CA LYS A 25 -29.13 -18.19 -19.82
C LYS A 25 -29.57 -19.64 -19.48
N ALA A 26 -30.30 -19.78 -18.39
CA ALA A 26 -30.82 -21.08 -17.97
C ALA A 26 -31.67 -21.76 -19.08
N GLY A 27 -31.46 -23.06 -19.30
CA GLY A 27 -32.11 -23.85 -20.35
C GLY A 27 -31.60 -23.59 -21.76
N SER A 28 -30.58 -22.74 -21.93
CA SER A 28 -29.92 -22.55 -23.23
C SER A 28 -29.07 -23.78 -23.62
N PRO A 29 -28.69 -23.92 -24.89
CA PRO A 29 -27.75 -24.98 -25.30
C PRO A 29 -26.42 -24.93 -24.56
N GLN A 30 -25.97 -23.73 -24.17
CA GLN A 30 -24.77 -23.50 -23.37
C GLN A 30 -24.93 -24.04 -21.95
N ASP A 31 -26.05 -23.70 -21.28
CA ASP A 31 -26.34 -24.17 -19.92
C ASP A 31 -26.46 -25.72 -19.88
N LEU A 32 -27.16 -26.33 -20.85
CA LEU A 32 -27.29 -27.79 -20.95
C LEU A 32 -25.92 -28.47 -21.15
N ALA A 33 -25.02 -27.87 -21.92
CA ALA A 33 -23.66 -28.39 -22.11
C ALA A 33 -22.84 -28.27 -20.82
N LEU A 34 -22.94 -27.14 -20.10
CA LEU A 34 -22.25 -26.93 -18.82
C LEU A 34 -22.71 -27.90 -17.74
N GLN A 35 -24.00 -28.24 -17.69
CA GLN A 35 -24.53 -29.24 -16.76
C GLN A 35 -23.90 -30.62 -17.01
N GLN A 36 -23.63 -30.99 -18.27
CA GLN A 36 -22.96 -32.26 -18.60
C GLN A 36 -21.49 -32.23 -18.18
N ILE A 37 -20.79 -31.11 -18.36
CA ILE A 37 -19.38 -30.95 -17.99
C ILE A 37 -19.20 -30.94 -16.46
N SER A 38 -20.14 -30.35 -15.71
CA SER A 38 -20.06 -30.22 -14.24
C SER A 38 -20.00 -31.55 -13.51
N GLY A 39 -20.51 -32.64 -14.13
CA GLY A 39 -20.45 -33.98 -13.59
C GLY A 39 -19.12 -34.72 -13.79
N GLU A 40 -18.19 -34.19 -14.61
CA GLU A 40 -16.93 -34.86 -14.88
C GLU A 40 -15.94 -34.65 -13.72
N ALA A 41 -15.53 -35.74 -13.10
CA ALA A 41 -14.64 -35.74 -11.95
C ALA A 41 -13.15 -35.64 -12.35
N ASP A 42 -12.78 -36.20 -13.51
CA ASP A 42 -11.42 -36.17 -14.03
C ASP A 42 -11.09 -34.75 -14.55
N ALA A 43 -10.10 -34.10 -13.93
CA ALA A 43 -9.76 -32.73 -14.26
C ALA A 43 -9.23 -32.59 -15.70
N GLY A 44 -8.45 -33.55 -16.20
CA GLY A 44 -7.95 -33.53 -17.57
C GLY A 44 -9.07 -33.62 -18.59
N LYS A 45 -10.02 -34.58 -18.39
CA LYS A 45 -11.19 -34.68 -19.25
C LYS A 45 -12.07 -33.43 -19.16
N ARG A 46 -12.24 -32.87 -17.97
CA ARG A 46 -13.02 -31.67 -17.79
C ARG A 46 -12.44 -30.49 -18.57
N ILE A 47 -11.10 -30.31 -18.59
CA ILE A 47 -10.42 -29.30 -19.41
C ILE A 47 -10.75 -29.53 -20.91
N GLU A 48 -10.65 -30.77 -21.42
CA GLU A 48 -10.95 -31.05 -22.82
C GLU A 48 -12.43 -30.75 -23.15
N LEU A 49 -13.36 -31.12 -22.28
CA LEU A 49 -14.78 -30.80 -22.44
C LEU A 49 -15.03 -29.26 -22.46
N TYR A 50 -14.32 -28.50 -21.63
CA TYR A 50 -14.42 -27.03 -21.70
C TYR A 50 -13.78 -26.46 -22.97
N LYS A 51 -12.70 -27.06 -23.51
CA LYS A 51 -12.16 -26.68 -24.81
C LYS A 51 -13.15 -26.89 -25.94
N ASP A 52 -13.80 -28.06 -25.96
CA ASP A 52 -14.87 -28.36 -26.92
C ASP A 52 -16.05 -27.39 -26.78
N PHE A 53 -16.41 -27.03 -25.53
CA PHE A 53 -17.45 -26.06 -25.23
C PHE A 53 -17.08 -24.65 -25.79
N VAL A 54 -15.87 -24.15 -25.53
CA VAL A 54 -15.38 -22.88 -26.07
C VAL A 54 -15.41 -22.87 -27.60
N GLN A 55 -14.96 -23.95 -28.23
CA GLN A 55 -14.98 -24.06 -29.68
C GLN A 55 -16.42 -24.10 -30.24
N LYS A 56 -17.32 -24.84 -29.60
CA LYS A 56 -18.70 -24.96 -30.02
C LYS A 56 -19.51 -23.68 -29.93
N PHE A 57 -19.21 -22.88 -28.88
CA PHE A 57 -19.93 -21.65 -28.58
C PHE A 57 -19.08 -20.36 -28.83
N ALA A 58 -18.08 -20.43 -29.71
CA ALA A 58 -17.16 -19.35 -30.00
C ALA A 58 -17.81 -18.04 -30.50
N SER A 59 -19.06 -18.08 -30.97
CA SER A 59 -19.86 -16.91 -31.37
C SER A 59 -20.56 -16.20 -30.19
N ASP A 60 -20.51 -16.81 -29.00
CA ASP A 60 -21.12 -16.29 -27.77
C ASP A 60 -19.97 -15.88 -26.82
N PRO A 61 -19.70 -14.57 -26.66
CA PRO A 61 -18.59 -14.08 -25.84
C PRO A 61 -18.70 -14.52 -24.38
N ASP A 62 -19.88 -14.48 -23.77
CA ASP A 62 -20.11 -14.84 -22.38
C ASP A 62 -19.85 -16.33 -22.15
N ALA A 63 -20.35 -17.19 -23.04
CA ALA A 63 -20.10 -18.62 -22.97
C ALA A 63 -18.62 -18.94 -23.18
N THR A 64 -17.95 -18.26 -24.11
CA THR A 64 -16.52 -18.42 -24.37
C THR A 64 -15.71 -18.02 -23.14
N ALA A 65 -15.95 -16.84 -22.59
CA ALA A 65 -15.27 -16.34 -21.39
C ALA A 65 -15.46 -17.29 -20.20
N TYR A 66 -16.70 -17.79 -20.00
CA TYR A 66 -16.98 -18.73 -18.94
C TYR A 66 -16.16 -20.04 -19.10
N GLY A 67 -16.17 -20.63 -20.30
CA GLY A 67 -15.41 -21.84 -20.58
C GLY A 67 -13.91 -21.67 -20.39
N GLU A 68 -13.34 -20.59 -20.90
CA GLU A 68 -11.92 -20.25 -20.75
C GLU A 68 -11.54 -20.06 -19.27
N TRP A 69 -12.38 -19.37 -18.49
CA TRP A 69 -12.17 -19.20 -17.08
C TRP A 69 -12.24 -20.52 -16.29
N GLN A 70 -13.20 -21.41 -16.62
CA GLN A 70 -13.28 -22.74 -16.01
C GLN A 70 -12.04 -23.60 -16.29
N ILE A 71 -11.46 -23.49 -17.49
CA ILE A 71 -10.16 -24.12 -17.83
C ILE A 71 -9.08 -23.55 -16.92
N ALA A 72 -9.00 -22.22 -16.82
CA ALA A 72 -8.00 -21.54 -15.97
C ALA A 72 -8.10 -21.97 -14.51
N GLN A 73 -9.30 -22.02 -13.94
CA GLN A 73 -9.52 -22.48 -12.56
C GLN A 73 -9.10 -23.95 -12.37
N THR A 74 -9.43 -24.82 -13.33
CA THR A 74 -9.09 -26.24 -13.25
C THR A 74 -7.56 -26.43 -13.30
N LEU A 75 -6.86 -25.69 -14.15
CA LEU A 75 -5.39 -25.69 -14.23
C LEU A 75 -4.74 -25.14 -12.95
N ALA A 76 -5.27 -24.05 -12.39
CA ALA A 76 -4.79 -23.49 -11.13
C ALA A 76 -4.92 -24.49 -9.97
N ALA A 77 -6.04 -25.22 -9.90
CA ALA A 77 -6.25 -26.28 -8.90
C ALA A 77 -5.22 -27.43 -9.02
N GLN A 78 -4.65 -27.62 -10.21
CA GLN A 78 -3.56 -28.57 -10.47
C GLN A 78 -2.16 -27.96 -10.30
N ASN A 79 -2.04 -26.72 -9.82
CA ASN A 79 -0.80 -25.94 -9.73
C ASN A 79 -0.14 -25.63 -11.09
N GLN A 80 -0.87 -25.74 -12.19
CA GLN A 80 -0.43 -25.38 -13.53
C GLN A 80 -0.65 -23.88 -13.80
N PHE A 81 -0.04 -23.04 -12.95
CA PHE A 81 -0.32 -21.61 -12.89
C PHE A 81 0.04 -20.86 -14.19
N ALA A 82 1.07 -21.27 -14.91
CA ALA A 82 1.46 -20.63 -16.17
C ALA A 82 0.38 -20.81 -17.25
N GLU A 83 -0.09 -22.03 -17.46
CA GLU A 83 -1.17 -22.31 -18.40
C GLU A 83 -2.51 -21.72 -17.97
N SER A 84 -2.76 -21.72 -16.65
CA SER A 84 -3.91 -21.03 -16.05
C SER A 84 -3.94 -19.54 -16.38
N LEU A 85 -2.78 -18.84 -16.31
CA LEU A 85 -2.68 -17.45 -16.72
C LEU A 85 -3.04 -17.25 -18.20
N GLU A 86 -2.59 -18.13 -19.08
CA GLU A 86 -2.88 -18.01 -20.52
C GLU A 86 -4.39 -18.10 -20.81
N TRP A 87 -5.08 -19.04 -20.16
CA TRP A 87 -6.53 -19.20 -20.34
C TRP A 87 -7.34 -18.11 -19.65
N GLY A 88 -6.95 -17.72 -18.46
CA GLY A 88 -7.61 -16.61 -17.74
C GLY A 88 -7.40 -15.25 -18.42
N ASP A 89 -6.25 -15.01 -19.07
CA ASP A 89 -6.02 -13.79 -19.87
C ASP A 89 -6.96 -13.73 -21.09
N LYS A 90 -7.28 -14.89 -21.72
CA LYS A 90 -8.28 -14.96 -22.79
C LYS A 90 -9.67 -14.60 -22.25
N ALA A 91 -10.07 -15.20 -21.12
CA ALA A 91 -11.34 -14.88 -20.48
C ALA A 91 -11.43 -13.39 -20.10
N LEU A 92 -10.34 -12.78 -19.58
CA LEU A 92 -10.30 -11.35 -19.29
C LEU A 92 -10.34 -10.47 -20.54
N ALA A 93 -9.90 -10.94 -21.68
CA ALA A 93 -10.03 -10.19 -22.93
C ALA A 93 -11.51 -10.02 -23.36
N LEU A 94 -12.38 -10.95 -22.96
CA LEU A 94 -13.83 -10.90 -23.17
C LEU A 94 -14.57 -10.22 -22.02
N GLU A 95 -14.12 -10.45 -20.78
CA GLU A 95 -14.71 -9.96 -19.54
C GLU A 95 -13.70 -9.12 -18.70
N PRO A 96 -13.28 -7.95 -19.19
CA PRO A 96 -12.14 -7.20 -18.61
C PRO A 96 -12.39 -6.65 -17.21
N HIS A 97 -13.64 -6.60 -16.77
CA HIS A 97 -14.02 -6.08 -15.46
C HIS A 97 -14.42 -7.18 -14.47
N ASN A 98 -14.32 -8.45 -14.84
CA ASN A 98 -14.69 -9.55 -13.96
C ASN A 98 -13.69 -9.74 -12.82
N LEU A 99 -14.08 -9.27 -11.62
CA LEU A 99 -13.23 -9.30 -10.42
C LEU A 99 -12.82 -10.69 -9.98
N GLU A 100 -13.64 -11.70 -10.22
CA GLU A 100 -13.33 -13.07 -9.84
C GLU A 100 -12.20 -13.65 -10.71
N ILE A 101 -12.26 -13.41 -12.02
CA ILE A 101 -11.18 -13.77 -12.95
C ILE A 101 -9.91 -12.98 -12.60
N ILE A 102 -10.02 -11.67 -12.40
CA ILE A 102 -8.88 -10.80 -12.03
C ILE A 102 -8.19 -11.30 -10.76
N CYS A 103 -8.95 -11.63 -9.71
CA CYS A 103 -8.39 -12.15 -8.46
C CYS A 103 -7.67 -13.50 -8.67
N THR A 104 -8.25 -14.39 -9.48
CA THR A 104 -7.63 -15.67 -9.83
C THR A 104 -6.29 -15.45 -10.54
N GLN A 105 -6.27 -14.56 -11.54
CA GLN A 105 -5.06 -14.23 -12.29
C GLN A 105 -4.00 -13.57 -11.42
N ALA A 106 -4.39 -12.65 -10.53
CA ALA A 106 -3.48 -12.05 -9.57
C ALA A 106 -2.85 -13.11 -8.64
N GLY A 107 -3.65 -14.07 -8.16
CA GLY A 107 -3.19 -15.19 -7.35
C GLY A 107 -2.22 -16.11 -8.11
N ASN A 108 -2.53 -16.46 -9.36
CA ASN A 108 -1.68 -17.29 -10.21
C ASN A 108 -0.32 -16.58 -10.49
N ALA A 109 -0.35 -15.30 -10.83
CA ALA A 109 0.86 -14.49 -11.02
C ALA A 109 1.70 -14.40 -9.73
N GLN A 110 1.06 -14.35 -8.56
CA GLN A 110 1.74 -14.36 -7.27
C GLN A 110 2.46 -15.69 -7.03
N GLN A 111 1.84 -16.84 -7.33
CA GLN A 111 2.48 -18.16 -7.23
C GLN A 111 3.73 -18.25 -8.12
N LEU A 112 3.69 -17.61 -9.28
CA LEU A 112 4.80 -17.54 -10.23
C LEU A 112 5.81 -16.44 -9.89
N LYS A 113 5.60 -15.67 -8.82
CA LYS A 113 6.44 -14.52 -8.41
C LYS A 113 6.57 -13.43 -9.50
N GLN A 114 5.55 -13.28 -10.32
CA GLN A 114 5.49 -12.28 -11.39
C GLN A 114 4.92 -10.95 -10.86
N ASN A 115 5.66 -10.26 -10.00
CA ASN A 115 5.19 -9.06 -9.29
C ASN A 115 4.59 -7.98 -10.21
N ALA A 116 5.15 -7.78 -11.41
CA ALA A 116 4.60 -6.83 -12.37
C ALA A 116 3.17 -7.20 -12.80
N LYS A 117 2.93 -8.48 -13.14
CA LYS A 117 1.58 -8.97 -13.49
C LYS A 117 0.63 -8.91 -12.30
N VAL A 118 1.09 -9.28 -11.09
CA VAL A 118 0.30 -9.12 -9.87
C VAL A 118 -0.19 -7.69 -9.74
N PHE A 119 0.71 -6.72 -9.94
CA PHE A 119 0.36 -5.30 -9.86
C PHE A 119 -0.62 -4.89 -10.97
N GLU A 120 -0.42 -5.33 -12.20
CA GLU A 120 -1.31 -5.04 -13.33
C GLU A 120 -2.74 -5.54 -13.08
N TYR A 121 -2.90 -6.81 -12.65
CA TYR A 121 -4.22 -7.34 -12.29
C TYR A 121 -4.85 -6.60 -11.11
N ALA A 122 -4.04 -6.25 -10.08
CA ALA A 122 -4.57 -5.48 -8.97
C ALA A 122 -5.09 -4.10 -9.41
N MET A 123 -4.39 -3.41 -10.31
CA MET A 123 -4.86 -2.12 -10.87
C MET A 123 -6.13 -2.30 -11.69
N ALA A 124 -6.21 -3.34 -12.53
CA ALA A 124 -7.41 -3.64 -13.31
C ALA A 124 -8.62 -3.89 -12.39
N GLY A 125 -8.42 -4.65 -11.32
CA GLY A 125 -9.49 -4.92 -10.36
C GLY A 125 -9.90 -3.71 -9.54
N GLY A 126 -8.96 -2.85 -9.15
CA GLY A 126 -9.27 -1.57 -8.51
C GLY A 126 -10.11 -0.67 -9.41
N ALA A 127 -9.77 -0.60 -10.70
CA ALA A 127 -10.53 0.14 -11.69
C ALA A 127 -11.94 -0.46 -11.90
N ALA A 128 -12.07 -1.79 -11.98
CA ALA A 128 -13.35 -2.48 -12.10
C ALA A 128 -14.24 -2.21 -10.88
N TYR A 129 -13.73 -2.37 -9.66
CA TYR A 129 -14.47 -2.07 -8.43
C TYR A 129 -14.84 -0.59 -8.33
N GLY A 130 -13.92 0.31 -8.64
CA GLY A 130 -14.20 1.75 -8.69
C GLY A 130 -15.20 2.15 -9.76
N GLY A 131 -15.38 1.33 -10.80
CA GLY A 131 -16.35 1.50 -11.88
C GLY A 131 -17.78 1.17 -11.49
N ILE A 132 -18.03 0.40 -10.43
CA ILE A 132 -19.38 0.01 -10.01
C ILE A 132 -20.26 1.24 -9.83
N GLY A 133 -21.40 1.28 -10.53
CA GLY A 133 -22.37 2.37 -10.50
C GLY A 133 -21.97 3.62 -11.29
N ARG A 134 -20.93 3.56 -12.13
CA ARG A 134 -20.60 4.65 -13.07
C ARG A 134 -21.28 4.52 -14.42
N ASP A 135 -21.78 3.34 -14.74
CA ASP A 135 -22.52 3.12 -15.98
C ASP A 135 -23.87 3.85 -15.95
N PRO A 136 -24.39 4.27 -17.12
CA PRO A 136 -25.70 4.89 -17.20
C PRO A 136 -26.77 3.94 -16.63
N LYS A 137 -27.64 4.48 -15.78
CA LYS A 137 -28.77 3.74 -15.21
C LYS A 137 -29.72 3.26 -16.36
N PRO A 138 -30.08 1.95 -16.42
CA PRO A 138 -31.05 1.47 -17.40
C PRO A 138 -32.40 2.19 -17.28
N ALA A 139 -33.04 2.48 -18.42
CA ALA A 139 -34.26 3.28 -18.48
C ALA A 139 -35.46 2.66 -17.73
N ASN A 140 -35.46 1.34 -17.59
CA ASN A 140 -36.54 0.56 -16.94
C ASN A 140 -36.30 0.32 -15.44
N VAL A 141 -35.26 0.92 -14.84
CA VAL A 141 -34.87 0.77 -13.44
C VAL A 141 -35.08 2.07 -12.71
N SER A 142 -35.66 2.04 -11.52
CA SER A 142 -35.78 3.23 -10.65
C SER A 142 -34.44 3.60 -10.04
N ASP A 143 -34.25 4.88 -9.64
CA ASP A 143 -33.01 5.34 -9.02
C ASP A 143 -32.69 4.51 -7.76
N LEU A 144 -33.70 4.28 -6.92
CA LEU A 144 -33.52 3.49 -5.70
C LEU A 144 -33.06 2.06 -5.99
N GLN A 145 -33.67 1.40 -6.99
CA GLN A 145 -33.26 0.02 -7.38
C GLN A 145 -31.81 -0.01 -7.90
N TYR A 146 -31.43 1.00 -8.69
CA TYR A 146 -30.08 1.10 -9.22
C TYR A 146 -29.05 1.34 -8.12
N GLU A 147 -29.33 2.28 -7.18
CA GLU A 147 -28.47 2.54 -6.03
C GLU A 147 -28.31 1.32 -5.13
N MET A 148 -29.41 0.61 -4.82
CA MET A 148 -29.39 -0.62 -4.02
C MET A 148 -28.59 -1.73 -4.70
N ALA A 149 -28.74 -1.93 -6.00
CA ALA A 149 -27.98 -2.92 -6.75
C ALA A 149 -26.49 -2.63 -6.72
N ASN A 150 -26.08 -1.38 -6.96
CA ASN A 150 -24.69 -0.97 -6.92
C ASN A 150 -24.09 -1.08 -5.50
N ALA A 151 -24.86 -0.74 -4.48
CA ALA A 151 -24.42 -0.89 -3.08
C ALA A 151 -24.19 -2.36 -2.71
N GLU A 152 -25.09 -3.24 -3.14
CA GLU A 152 -24.95 -4.66 -2.91
C GLU A 152 -23.76 -5.25 -3.70
N GLU A 153 -23.58 -4.86 -4.94
CA GLU A 153 -22.44 -5.26 -5.76
C GLU A 153 -21.10 -4.82 -5.15
N ARG A 154 -21.00 -3.58 -4.66
CA ARG A 154 -19.83 -3.10 -3.90
C ARG A 154 -19.61 -3.94 -2.63
N ARG A 155 -20.69 -4.24 -1.89
CA ARG A 155 -20.60 -5.03 -0.66
C ARG A 155 -20.07 -6.44 -0.90
N VAL A 156 -20.59 -7.11 -1.92
CA VAL A 156 -20.20 -8.48 -2.29
C VAL A 156 -18.74 -8.52 -2.77
N ASN A 157 -18.30 -7.50 -3.51
CA ASN A 157 -16.97 -7.44 -4.11
C ASN A 157 -15.92 -6.75 -3.22
N GLN A 158 -16.30 -6.24 -2.05
CA GLN A 158 -15.36 -5.60 -1.11
C GLN A 158 -14.18 -6.52 -0.73
N PRO A 159 -14.36 -7.82 -0.39
CA PRO A 159 -13.24 -8.71 -0.08
C PRO A 159 -12.24 -8.85 -1.22
N SER A 160 -12.72 -8.95 -2.47
CA SER A 160 -11.88 -9.00 -3.67
C SER A 160 -11.06 -7.72 -3.85
N ASN A 161 -11.70 -6.57 -3.67
CA ASN A 161 -11.03 -5.28 -3.71
C ASN A 161 -9.97 -5.15 -2.62
N GLU A 162 -10.25 -5.57 -1.38
CA GLU A 162 -9.28 -5.56 -0.28
C GLU A 162 -8.10 -6.50 -0.52
N TYR A 163 -8.35 -7.67 -1.11
CA TYR A 163 -7.30 -8.61 -1.49
C TYR A 163 -6.36 -8.00 -2.55
N LEU A 164 -6.91 -7.37 -3.59
CA LEU A 164 -6.13 -6.73 -4.65
C LEU A 164 -5.33 -5.53 -4.13
N GLN A 165 -5.89 -4.73 -3.21
CA GLN A 165 -5.17 -3.67 -2.52
C GLN A 165 -3.96 -4.20 -1.75
N ALA A 166 -4.13 -5.32 -1.02
CA ALA A 166 -3.04 -5.94 -0.27
C ALA A 166 -1.93 -6.46 -1.19
N LEU A 167 -2.28 -7.08 -2.32
CA LEU A 167 -1.31 -7.53 -3.32
C LEU A 167 -0.51 -6.36 -3.89
N ALA A 168 -1.19 -5.29 -4.32
CA ALA A 168 -0.55 -4.10 -4.87
C ALA A 168 0.38 -3.43 -3.84
N TYR A 169 -0.07 -3.28 -2.59
CA TYR A 169 0.75 -2.77 -1.50
C TYR A 169 2.02 -3.61 -1.30
N ASN A 170 1.91 -4.93 -1.28
CA ASN A 170 3.06 -5.82 -1.12
C ASN A 170 4.06 -5.69 -2.29
N VAL A 171 3.58 -5.49 -3.52
CA VAL A 171 4.45 -5.23 -4.67
C VAL A 171 5.18 -3.90 -4.53
N ILE A 172 4.48 -2.83 -4.11
CA ILE A 172 5.09 -1.53 -3.83
C ILE A 172 6.19 -1.65 -2.77
N ALA A 173 5.88 -2.33 -1.66
CA ALA A 173 6.82 -2.51 -0.55
C ALA A 173 8.07 -3.31 -0.95
N ALA A 174 7.91 -4.30 -1.83
CA ALA A 174 8.99 -5.18 -2.30
C ALA A 174 9.80 -4.60 -3.47
N GLU A 175 9.34 -3.53 -4.15
CA GLU A 175 9.99 -2.98 -5.33
C GLU A 175 11.29 -2.22 -4.95
N PRO A 176 12.48 -2.69 -5.36
CA PRO A 176 13.74 -2.04 -5.01
C PRO A 176 14.05 -0.80 -5.86
N ASP A 177 13.57 -0.74 -7.10
CA ASP A 177 13.80 0.41 -7.97
C ASP A 177 12.89 1.57 -7.59
N ALA A 178 13.50 2.67 -7.14
CA ALA A 178 12.76 3.84 -6.63
C ALA A 178 11.87 4.50 -7.69
N ARG A 179 12.28 4.54 -8.97
CA ARG A 179 11.46 5.15 -10.02
C ARG A 179 10.25 4.28 -10.35
N ARG A 180 10.45 2.96 -10.41
CA ARG A 180 9.36 2.00 -10.65
C ARG A 180 8.41 1.98 -9.47
N ARG A 181 8.93 1.99 -8.24
CA ARG A 181 8.11 2.10 -7.02
C ARG A 181 7.23 3.35 -7.05
N MET A 182 7.77 4.51 -7.43
CA MET A 182 6.98 5.74 -7.54
C MET A 182 5.87 5.62 -8.60
N GLY A 183 6.16 4.97 -9.73
CA GLY A 183 5.15 4.69 -10.75
C GLY A 183 4.04 3.75 -10.25
N TYR A 184 4.37 2.76 -9.44
CA TYR A 184 3.37 1.90 -8.79
C TYR A 184 2.53 2.68 -7.77
N ILE A 185 3.15 3.53 -6.96
CA ILE A 185 2.44 4.36 -5.99
C ILE A 185 1.40 5.27 -6.66
N GLN A 186 1.75 5.92 -7.76
CA GLN A 186 0.82 6.78 -8.51
C GLN A 186 -0.39 5.98 -9.00
N LYS A 187 -0.16 4.85 -9.66
CA LYS A 187 -1.24 3.97 -10.15
C LYS A 187 -2.10 3.42 -9.01
N PHE A 188 -1.49 3.09 -7.87
CA PHE A 188 -2.21 2.62 -6.69
C PHE A 188 -3.18 3.68 -6.16
N ASN A 189 -2.73 4.93 -6.06
CA ASN A 189 -3.58 6.04 -5.60
C ASN A 189 -4.76 6.29 -6.52
N ASP A 190 -4.57 6.13 -7.84
CA ASP A 190 -5.64 6.26 -8.83
C ASP A 190 -6.67 5.12 -8.73
N ALA A 191 -6.19 3.89 -8.55
CA ALA A 191 -7.05 2.70 -8.52
C ALA A 191 -7.75 2.50 -7.15
N PHE A 192 -7.13 2.94 -6.06
CA PHE A 192 -7.59 2.71 -4.69
C PHE A 192 -7.55 3.99 -3.83
N PRO A 193 -8.30 5.04 -4.17
CA PRO A 193 -8.24 6.34 -3.49
C PRO A 193 -8.60 6.25 -2.00
N ASP A 194 -9.48 5.32 -1.62
CA ASP A 194 -9.95 5.11 -0.24
C ASP A 194 -9.31 3.90 0.44
N SER A 195 -8.10 3.53 0.02
CA SER A 195 -7.41 2.35 0.55
C SER A 195 -7.04 2.50 2.02
N LYS A 196 -7.20 1.41 2.78
CA LYS A 196 -6.66 1.32 4.15
C LYS A 196 -5.13 1.37 4.21
N TYR A 197 -4.43 1.20 3.09
CA TYR A 197 -2.97 1.31 2.97
C TYR A 197 -2.50 2.71 2.58
N GLN A 198 -3.40 3.70 2.49
CA GLN A 198 -3.07 5.03 1.98
C GLN A 198 -1.96 5.72 2.79
N ASP A 199 -1.98 5.59 4.12
CA ASP A 199 -0.96 6.17 4.97
C ASP A 199 0.41 5.53 4.73
N GLN A 200 0.50 4.20 4.63
CA GLN A 200 1.74 3.47 4.38
C GLN A 200 2.27 3.71 2.96
N VAL A 201 1.39 3.78 1.96
CA VAL A 201 1.77 4.09 0.58
C VAL A 201 2.29 5.53 0.48
N SER A 202 1.71 6.45 1.23
CA SER A 202 2.19 7.83 1.32
C SER A 202 3.58 7.93 1.96
N GLU A 203 3.83 7.13 2.99
CA GLU A 203 5.16 7.01 3.59
C GLU A 203 6.17 6.49 2.57
N PHE A 204 5.86 5.42 1.84
CA PHE A 204 6.71 4.92 0.76
C PHE A 204 6.96 5.96 -0.32
N ALA A 205 5.97 6.78 -0.68
CA ALA A 205 6.13 7.84 -1.67
C ALA A 205 7.18 8.87 -1.23
N ILE A 206 7.07 9.38 0.00
CA ILE A 206 7.99 10.38 0.54
C ILE A 206 9.41 9.81 0.65
N LEU A 207 9.56 8.60 1.21
CA LEU A 207 10.85 7.92 1.32
C LEU A 207 11.47 7.63 -0.05
N THR A 208 10.66 7.26 -1.03
CA THR A 208 11.10 7.02 -2.40
C THR A 208 11.60 8.30 -3.06
N LEU A 209 10.86 9.40 -2.93
CA LEU A 209 11.27 10.71 -3.45
C LEU A 209 12.55 11.24 -2.76
N GLN A 210 12.69 11.01 -1.45
CA GLN A 210 13.92 11.32 -0.74
C GLN A 210 15.11 10.50 -1.26
N SER A 211 14.92 9.20 -1.52
CA SER A 211 15.98 8.34 -2.09
C SER A 211 16.39 8.76 -3.49
N LEU A 212 15.47 9.35 -4.25
CA LEU A 212 15.73 9.96 -5.55
C LEU A 212 16.34 11.35 -5.45
N GLN A 213 16.60 11.86 -4.24
CA GLN A 213 17.04 13.21 -3.95
C GLN A 213 16.08 14.30 -4.44
N ASP A 214 14.83 13.95 -4.66
CA ASP A 214 13.76 14.86 -5.09
C ASP A 214 13.04 15.47 -3.88
N THR A 215 13.77 16.28 -3.12
CA THR A 215 13.28 16.90 -1.89
C THR A 215 12.06 17.80 -2.15
N SER A 216 12.01 18.46 -3.31
CA SER A 216 10.90 19.34 -3.64
C SER A 216 9.58 18.59 -3.79
N ASN A 217 9.60 17.50 -4.54
CA ASN A 217 8.41 16.66 -4.71
C ASN A 217 8.07 15.87 -3.44
N ALA A 218 9.06 15.46 -2.64
CA ALA A 218 8.82 14.83 -1.34
C ALA A 218 8.06 15.77 -0.40
N ILE A 219 8.46 17.04 -0.34
CA ILE A 219 7.77 18.08 0.45
C ILE A 219 6.36 18.32 -0.09
N ALA A 220 6.21 18.56 -1.39
CA ALA A 220 4.91 18.82 -1.99
C ALA A 220 3.92 17.64 -1.78
N TYR A 221 4.40 16.41 -1.93
CA TYR A 221 3.61 15.21 -1.68
C TYR A 221 3.19 15.11 -0.21
N GLY A 222 4.12 15.31 0.73
CA GLY A 222 3.83 15.27 2.16
C GLY A 222 2.85 16.37 2.60
N GLU A 223 2.96 17.59 2.04
CA GLU A 223 1.99 18.67 2.29
C GLU A 223 0.60 18.33 1.77
N ALA A 224 0.49 17.69 0.59
CA ALA A 224 -0.79 17.21 0.06
C ALA A 224 -1.43 16.14 0.95
N VAL A 225 -0.64 15.19 1.44
CA VAL A 225 -1.10 14.17 2.41
C VAL A 225 -1.59 14.82 3.70
N LEU A 226 -0.85 15.78 4.25
CA LEU A 226 -1.22 16.45 5.50
C LEU A 226 -2.40 17.41 5.32
N TYR A 227 -2.65 17.90 4.12
CA TYR A 227 -3.88 18.64 3.82
C TYR A 227 -5.13 17.75 3.96
N GLN A 228 -5.07 16.49 3.51
CA GLN A 228 -6.16 15.53 3.62
C GLN A 228 -6.24 14.93 5.05
N ASN A 229 -5.11 14.56 5.62
CA ASN A 229 -4.99 13.99 6.96
C ASN A 229 -3.96 14.73 7.81
N PRO A 230 -4.34 15.85 8.48
CA PRO A 230 -3.41 16.67 9.25
C PRO A 230 -2.75 15.96 10.45
N LYS A 231 -3.26 14.78 10.82
CA LYS A 231 -2.76 13.95 11.93
C LYS A 231 -2.02 12.70 11.47
N ASN A 232 -1.69 12.59 10.18
CA ASN A 232 -0.88 11.49 9.67
C ASN A 232 0.51 11.54 10.32
N LEU A 233 0.71 10.75 11.38
CA LEU A 233 1.92 10.79 12.20
C LEU A 233 3.18 10.42 11.42
N PRO A 234 3.23 9.36 10.60
CA PRO A 234 4.40 9.09 9.77
C PRO A 234 4.78 10.25 8.87
N THR A 235 3.81 10.85 8.17
CA THR A 235 4.07 11.99 7.28
C THR A 235 4.56 13.21 8.05
N LEU A 236 3.99 13.53 9.21
CA LEU A 236 4.48 14.63 10.06
C LEU A 236 5.97 14.46 10.43
N VAL A 237 6.38 13.24 10.78
CA VAL A 237 7.78 12.92 11.11
C VAL A 237 8.68 13.07 9.88
N LEU A 238 8.27 12.55 8.73
CA LEU A 238 9.02 12.67 7.48
C LEU A 238 9.18 14.12 7.04
N MET A 239 8.12 14.92 7.16
CA MET A 239 8.16 16.36 6.85
C MET A 239 9.07 17.12 7.83
N ALA A 240 9.05 16.78 9.12
CA ALA A 240 9.99 17.34 10.08
C ALA A 240 11.44 17.09 9.66
N HIS A 241 11.77 15.88 9.26
CA HIS A 241 13.10 15.53 8.75
C HIS A 241 13.44 16.21 7.43
N ALA A 242 12.53 16.23 6.45
CA ALA A 242 12.76 16.84 5.14
C ALA A 242 13.10 18.32 5.28
N TYR A 243 12.33 19.06 6.08
CA TYR A 243 12.58 20.46 6.34
C TYR A 243 13.82 20.72 7.24
N ALA A 244 14.09 19.84 8.21
CA ALA A 244 15.29 19.93 9.02
C ALA A 244 16.56 19.68 8.19
N GLN A 245 16.49 18.85 7.14
CA GLN A 245 17.62 18.59 6.23
C GLN A 245 17.76 19.63 5.10
N SER A 246 16.76 20.46 4.87
CA SER A 246 16.79 21.52 3.85
C SER A 246 17.99 22.45 4.04
N GLY A 247 18.57 22.89 2.93
CA GLY A 247 19.63 23.91 2.92
C GLY A 247 19.14 25.34 3.17
N LYS A 248 17.82 25.55 3.28
CA LYS A 248 17.21 26.87 3.41
C LYS A 248 16.92 27.19 4.88
N ALA A 249 17.43 28.31 5.40
CA ALA A 249 17.30 28.71 6.81
C ALA A 249 15.82 28.82 7.28
N GLY A 250 14.91 29.31 6.43
CA GLY A 250 13.48 29.40 6.75
C GLY A 250 12.79 28.05 6.93
N ASP A 251 13.31 27.01 6.28
CA ASP A 251 12.72 25.65 6.33
C ASP A 251 12.99 24.98 7.67
N TRP A 252 14.09 25.28 8.35
CA TRP A 252 14.39 24.65 9.66
C TRP A 252 13.30 24.94 10.70
N GLN A 253 12.68 26.14 10.67
CA GLN A 253 11.55 26.42 11.54
C GLN A 253 10.32 25.61 11.18
N LYS A 254 10.06 25.38 9.89
CA LYS A 254 8.98 24.46 9.46
C LYS A 254 9.25 23.04 9.97
N GLY A 255 10.50 22.57 9.89
CA GLY A 255 10.90 21.27 10.45
C GLY A 255 10.56 21.15 11.94
N ILE A 256 10.88 22.18 12.73
CA ILE A 256 10.51 22.24 14.16
C ILE A 256 8.99 22.20 14.34
N ASN A 257 8.23 22.95 13.54
CA ASN A 257 6.78 23.02 13.65
C ASN A 257 6.14 21.64 13.33
N TYR A 258 6.60 20.95 12.28
CA TYR A 258 6.12 19.60 11.97
C TYR A 258 6.50 18.57 13.04
N ALA A 259 7.70 18.68 13.62
CA ALA A 259 8.11 17.85 14.75
C ALA A 259 7.18 18.05 15.94
N GLN A 260 6.86 19.29 16.31
CA GLN A 260 5.92 19.60 17.40
C GLN A 260 4.52 19.02 17.13
N GLN A 261 4.02 19.12 15.89
CA GLN A 261 2.75 18.50 15.52
C GLN A 261 2.81 16.98 15.64
N ALA A 262 3.91 16.35 15.19
CA ALA A 262 4.11 14.91 15.34
C ALA A 262 4.10 14.49 16.82
N LEU A 263 4.78 15.22 17.69
CA LEU A 263 4.81 14.97 19.14
C LEU A 263 3.42 15.09 19.77
N ALA A 264 2.64 16.10 19.37
CA ALA A 264 1.27 16.28 19.85
C ALA A 264 0.33 15.14 19.45
N VAL A 265 0.55 14.54 18.27
CA VAL A 265 -0.20 13.36 17.80
C VAL A 265 0.29 12.08 18.47
N ALA A 266 1.61 11.89 18.56
CA ALA A 266 2.23 10.68 19.11
C ALA A 266 1.89 10.47 20.59
N LYS A 267 1.86 11.56 21.40
CA LYS A 267 1.62 11.50 22.86
C LYS A 267 2.46 10.43 23.53
N ALA A 268 3.76 10.40 23.20
CA ALA A 268 4.65 9.29 23.58
C ALA A 268 4.93 9.18 25.10
N ASP A 269 4.66 10.24 25.85
CA ASP A 269 4.77 10.27 27.32
C ASP A 269 3.54 9.65 28.01
N ASP A 270 2.46 9.36 27.27
CA ASP A 270 1.33 8.61 27.77
C ASP A 270 1.77 7.18 28.10
N PRO A 271 1.49 6.66 29.32
CA PRO A 271 1.78 5.27 29.69
C PRO A 271 1.20 4.24 28.73
N ALA A 272 0.09 4.57 28.06
CA ALA A 272 -0.56 3.73 27.04
C ALA A 272 0.06 3.87 25.63
N ALA A 273 1.08 4.71 25.45
CA ALA A 273 1.73 4.86 24.15
C ALA A 273 2.48 3.57 23.76
N ASP A 274 2.12 3.05 22.60
CA ASP A 274 2.78 1.88 22.01
C ASP A 274 4.19 2.18 21.49
N THR A 275 4.91 1.13 21.10
CA THR A 275 6.28 1.24 20.58
C THR A 275 6.36 2.09 19.31
N SER A 276 5.35 2.05 18.44
CA SER A 276 5.32 2.83 17.18
C SER A 276 5.23 4.33 17.46
N ARG A 277 4.36 4.74 18.40
CA ARG A 277 4.25 6.14 18.83
C ARG A 277 5.53 6.66 19.46
N LYS A 278 6.18 5.84 20.33
CA LYS A 278 7.47 6.17 20.94
C LYS A 278 8.57 6.31 19.89
N LEU A 279 8.60 5.42 18.91
CA LEU A 279 9.54 5.48 17.80
C LEU A 279 9.35 6.76 16.96
N SER A 280 8.12 7.06 16.58
CA SER A 280 7.78 8.28 15.82
C SER A 280 8.15 9.57 16.60
N ALA A 281 7.85 9.60 17.88
CA ALA A 281 8.23 10.73 18.73
C ALA A 281 9.74 10.87 18.86
N GLY A 282 10.48 9.77 19.01
CA GLY A 282 11.93 9.77 19.03
C GLY A 282 12.52 10.39 17.77
N PHE A 283 12.02 10.00 16.60
CA PHE A 283 12.43 10.60 15.33
C PHE A 283 12.03 12.07 15.21
N ALA A 284 10.85 12.48 15.67
CA ALA A 284 10.44 13.87 15.67
C ALA A 284 11.36 14.74 16.55
N TYR A 285 11.74 14.27 17.74
CA TYR A 285 12.76 14.93 18.58
C TYR A 285 14.12 15.01 17.88
N GLY A 286 14.53 13.96 17.15
CA GLY A 286 15.76 13.98 16.36
C GLY A 286 15.74 15.04 15.27
N ALA A 287 14.65 15.15 14.52
CA ALA A 287 14.48 16.19 13.50
C ALA A 287 14.49 17.60 14.10
N MET A 288 13.78 17.80 15.22
CA MET A 288 13.77 19.06 15.94
C MET A 288 15.16 19.46 16.45
N GLY A 289 15.88 18.51 17.05
CA GLY A 289 17.25 18.73 17.51
C GLY A 289 18.20 19.11 16.38
N SER A 290 18.13 18.42 15.24
CA SER A 290 18.93 18.72 14.04
C SER A 290 18.61 20.12 13.50
N ALA A 291 17.34 20.50 13.41
CA ALA A 291 16.92 21.83 12.97
C ALA A 291 17.40 22.93 13.91
N LEU A 292 17.33 22.72 15.23
CA LEU A 292 17.83 23.67 16.25
C LEU A 292 19.34 23.88 16.14
N ILE A 293 20.12 22.82 15.92
CA ILE A 293 21.56 22.92 15.71
C ILE A 293 21.88 23.78 14.46
N LYS A 294 21.14 23.56 13.37
CA LYS A 294 21.29 24.34 12.13
C LYS A 294 20.92 25.83 12.34
N GLN A 295 19.99 26.11 13.26
CA GLN A 295 19.66 27.48 13.70
C GLN A 295 20.69 28.05 14.68
N LYS A 296 21.80 27.36 15.01
CA LYS A 296 22.80 27.73 16.02
C LYS A 296 22.19 27.86 17.43
N ARG A 297 21.23 26.99 17.74
CA ARG A 297 20.52 26.91 19.03
C ARG A 297 20.83 25.58 19.72
N GLU A 298 22.11 25.22 19.80
CA GLU A 298 22.59 23.91 20.29
C GLU A 298 22.14 23.64 21.73
N ALA A 299 22.14 24.69 22.57
CA ALA A 299 21.70 24.56 23.96
C ALA A 299 20.24 24.14 24.07
N ALA A 300 19.38 24.59 23.13
CA ALA A 300 17.98 24.16 23.05
C ALA A 300 17.82 22.75 22.43
N ALA A 301 18.74 22.33 21.57
CA ALA A 301 18.71 21.00 20.96
C ALA A 301 19.00 19.88 21.98
N VAL A 302 19.85 20.13 22.98
CA VAL A 302 20.29 19.11 23.94
C VAL A 302 19.14 18.43 24.68
N PRO A 303 18.20 19.12 25.34
CA PRO A 303 17.09 18.46 26.04
C PRO A 303 16.20 17.67 25.09
N GLU A 304 15.93 18.17 23.88
CA GLU A 304 15.08 17.49 22.89
C GLU A 304 15.71 16.18 22.41
N LEU A 305 16.99 16.22 22.05
CA LEU A 305 17.73 15.02 21.64
C LEU A 305 17.83 13.98 22.77
N ARG A 306 18.07 14.42 24.02
CA ARG A 306 18.09 13.50 25.18
C ARG A 306 16.74 12.83 25.39
N HIS A 307 15.65 13.58 25.25
CA HIS A 307 14.31 13.03 25.38
C HIS A 307 14.05 11.99 24.28
N GLY A 308 14.34 12.33 23.02
CA GLY A 308 14.22 11.38 21.90
C GLY A 308 15.02 10.10 22.12
N ILE A 309 16.27 10.19 22.58
CA ILE A 309 17.12 9.04 22.89
C ILE A 309 16.47 8.19 24.00
N SER A 310 15.89 8.80 25.02
CA SER A 310 15.23 8.06 26.10
C SER A 310 14.03 7.25 25.63
N LEU A 311 13.27 7.74 24.66
CA LEU A 311 12.15 7.01 24.03
C LEU A 311 12.64 5.83 23.17
N LEU A 312 13.85 5.95 22.60
CA LEU A 312 14.45 4.96 21.69
C LEU A 312 15.41 3.99 22.39
N LYS A 313 15.46 3.98 23.73
CA LYS A 313 16.47 3.20 24.49
C LYS A 313 16.53 1.69 24.14
N GLU A 314 15.39 1.09 23.78
CA GLU A 314 15.30 -0.32 23.37
C GLU A 314 15.67 -0.54 21.90
N ASN A 315 15.85 0.52 21.12
CA ASN A 315 16.21 0.47 19.69
C ASN A 315 17.50 1.26 19.43
N ARG A 316 18.64 0.62 19.69
CA ARG A 316 19.97 1.24 19.54
C ARG A 316 20.22 1.78 18.13
N ALA A 317 19.74 1.09 17.10
CA ALA A 317 19.89 1.52 15.71
C ALA A 317 19.14 2.82 15.42
N ALA A 318 17.93 2.97 15.96
CA ALA A 318 17.16 4.22 15.83
C ALA A 318 17.72 5.34 16.72
N ALA A 319 18.30 5.03 17.88
CA ALA A 319 18.87 6.03 18.78
C ALA A 319 20.22 6.59 18.28
N ALA A 320 21.02 5.82 17.54
CA ALA A 320 22.38 6.19 17.16
C ALA A 320 22.48 7.52 16.37
N PRO A 321 21.60 7.84 15.40
CA PRO A 321 21.62 9.16 14.76
C PRO A 321 21.37 10.31 15.73
N LEU A 322 20.47 10.14 16.70
CA LEU A 322 20.19 11.17 17.71
C LEU A 322 21.37 11.35 18.66
N GLN A 323 22.02 10.24 19.04
CA GLN A 323 23.24 10.28 19.85
C GLN A 323 24.37 11.01 19.14
N PHE A 324 24.53 10.81 17.83
CA PHE A 324 25.49 11.58 17.03
C PHE A 324 25.15 13.07 17.03
N GLU A 325 23.90 13.46 16.79
CA GLU A 325 23.48 14.86 16.83
C GLU A 325 23.66 15.49 18.21
N LEU A 326 23.38 14.76 19.28
CA LEU A 326 23.61 15.20 20.66
C LEU A 326 25.11 15.41 20.93
N GLY A 327 25.94 14.47 20.50
CA GLY A 327 27.41 14.60 20.61
C GLY A 327 27.92 15.80 19.81
N ARG A 328 27.35 16.06 18.62
CA ARG A 328 27.68 17.26 17.82
C ARG A 328 27.28 18.56 18.54
N ALA A 329 26.07 18.59 19.12
CA ALA A 329 25.62 19.74 19.91
C ALA A 329 26.56 20.01 21.11
N TYR A 330 26.94 19.00 21.86
CA TYR A 330 27.91 19.13 22.96
C TYR A 330 29.28 19.58 22.47
N ALA A 331 29.78 19.07 21.35
CA ALA A 331 31.07 19.50 20.78
C ALA A 331 31.07 20.97 20.40
N ILE A 332 30.01 21.48 19.78
CA ILE A 332 29.85 22.90 19.43
C ILE A 332 29.83 23.77 20.72
N LEU A 333 29.17 23.31 21.77
CA LEU A 333 29.11 23.96 23.08
C LEU A 333 30.40 23.77 23.89
N ARG A 334 31.44 23.09 23.34
CA ARG A 334 32.70 22.72 24.00
C ARG A 334 32.55 21.86 25.27
N ARG A 335 31.41 21.16 25.37
CA ARG A 335 31.09 20.20 26.46
C ARG A 335 31.63 18.81 26.12
N TYR A 336 32.93 18.70 25.97
CA TYR A 336 33.58 17.50 25.41
C TYR A 336 33.44 16.26 26.29
N GLU A 337 33.39 16.42 27.63
CA GLU A 337 33.20 15.28 28.53
C GLU A 337 31.80 14.63 28.38
N GLU A 338 30.82 15.41 27.99
CA GLU A 338 29.48 14.94 27.74
C GLU A 338 29.31 14.41 26.28
N ALA A 339 30.09 14.95 25.34
CA ALA A 339 30.12 14.51 23.95
C ALA A 339 30.69 13.10 23.80
N LYS A 340 31.77 12.78 24.51
CA LYS A 340 32.49 11.50 24.38
C LYS A 340 31.60 10.27 24.56
N PRO A 341 30.85 10.09 25.64
CA PRO A 341 30.07 8.89 25.87
C PRO A 341 28.99 8.70 24.83
N VAL A 342 28.27 9.75 24.41
CA VAL A 342 27.22 9.66 23.40
C VAL A 342 27.76 9.39 22.01
N LEU A 343 28.92 9.95 21.65
CA LEU A 343 29.59 9.66 20.37
C LEU A 343 30.17 8.24 20.35
N THR A 344 30.70 7.76 21.46
CA THR A 344 31.19 6.37 21.59
C THR A 344 30.05 5.38 21.36
N GLU A 345 28.88 5.65 21.94
CA GLU A 345 27.71 4.81 21.73
C GLU A 345 27.26 4.84 20.27
N ALA A 346 27.12 6.03 19.65
CA ALA A 346 26.76 6.17 18.24
C ALA A 346 27.76 5.46 17.31
N ALA A 347 29.07 5.56 17.61
CA ALA A 347 30.15 4.92 16.85
C ALA A 347 30.18 3.40 16.97
N SER A 348 29.57 2.83 18.03
CA SER A 348 29.49 1.38 18.26
C SER A 348 28.38 0.72 17.44
N VAL A 349 27.38 1.47 16.96
CA VAL A 349 26.21 0.96 16.25
C VAL A 349 26.42 1.02 14.74
N PRO A 350 26.37 -0.11 14.00
CA PRO A 350 26.45 -0.11 12.54
C PRO A 350 25.31 0.75 11.93
N GLY A 351 25.63 1.66 11.01
CA GLY A 351 24.64 2.51 10.37
C GLY A 351 25.20 3.84 9.88
N PRO A 352 24.33 4.72 9.35
CA PRO A 352 24.74 5.98 8.72
C PRO A 352 25.50 6.94 9.65
N ALA A 353 25.22 6.92 10.95
CA ALA A 353 25.85 7.80 11.92
C ALA A 353 27.25 7.30 12.38
N GLN A 354 27.58 6.03 12.17
CA GLN A 354 28.76 5.39 12.74
C GLN A 354 30.09 6.07 12.36
N ALA A 355 30.29 6.27 11.05
CA ALA A 355 31.54 6.87 10.55
C ALA A 355 31.70 8.31 11.03
N ALA A 356 30.63 9.10 10.94
CA ALA A 356 30.62 10.51 11.35
C ALA A 356 30.84 10.66 12.87
N ALA A 357 30.29 9.75 13.67
CA ALA A 357 30.49 9.75 15.12
C ALA A 357 31.95 9.42 15.49
N ARG A 358 32.58 8.45 14.81
CA ARG A 358 34.01 8.12 15.01
C ARG A 358 34.92 9.30 14.64
N ASP A 359 34.67 9.93 13.48
CA ASP A 359 35.44 11.07 13.04
C ASP A 359 35.37 12.24 14.03
N LEU A 360 34.17 12.59 14.50
CA LEU A 360 34.00 13.66 15.49
C LEU A 360 34.62 13.31 16.84
N LEU A 361 34.54 12.06 17.28
CA LEU A 361 35.15 11.59 18.51
C LEU A 361 36.69 11.73 18.45
N ASN A 362 37.32 11.34 17.33
CA ASN A 362 38.76 11.48 17.12
C ASN A 362 39.18 12.96 17.16
N LYS A 363 38.47 13.85 16.48
CA LYS A 363 38.72 15.29 16.50
C LYS A 363 38.66 15.91 17.91
N ILE A 364 37.72 15.44 18.73
CA ILE A 364 37.60 15.90 20.12
C ILE A 364 38.79 15.42 20.96
N VAL A 365 39.31 14.22 20.72
CA VAL A 365 40.47 13.69 21.42
C VAL A 365 41.73 14.42 21.01
N GLU A 366 41.95 14.66 19.69
CA GLU A 366 43.10 15.36 19.14
C GLU A 366 43.14 16.84 19.57
N ALA A 367 42.02 17.55 19.64
CA ALA A 367 41.93 18.94 20.04
C ALA A 367 42.33 19.22 21.50
N ARG A 368 42.62 18.18 22.30
CA ARG A 368 43.06 18.25 23.71
C ARG A 368 44.57 18.05 23.90
N HIS A 369 45.24 17.63 22.86
CA HIS A 369 46.68 17.51 22.84
C HIS A 369 47.32 18.71 22.10
#